data_05f6382e6d65c6a127987ef091010d29
#
_entry.id   05f6382e6d65c6a127987ef091010d29
#
_cell.length_a   1.000
_cell.length_b   1.000
_cell.length_c   1.000
_cell.angle_alpha   90.00
_cell.angle_beta   90.00
_cell.angle_gamma   90.00
#
_symmetry.space_group_name_H-M   'P 1'
#
loop_
_entity.id
_entity.type
_entity.pdbx_description
1 polymer ?
#
loop_
_entity_poly.entity_id
_entity_poly.type
_entity_poly.pdbx_seq_one_letter_code
_entity_poly.pdbx_strand_id
1 'polypeptide(L)'
;ACPLTPVVLPVSGDVPAGAAPRPLAEGTAQRIMTGAMLPEGADAVVKVEDTDQAPGPHPIPEHVEIRAAATPGLSVRRAGEDVAAGDPVMAAGTRLSAAAISALASVGLGSVLVRPQVRVAVVSTGAELRDAGQALEPGTIPDSNSLLLAGLVTEHGAVCTSMARSGDTAEALAEVLRQAAAGADLIVTSGGVSVGAFDPLTMLAQAQRGEEAPVHLDFVKVAMQPGKPQGHGWVRADDGRRVPIICLPGNPVSVLVSFTTIVAPALARLADVDSSLPDLPGRPTLTARAAAAWLTPPGRRQHVPVRFTEPPTELVAGSVAGADAGYRIGAQPGPDAAPDAGVSWVTPTHRLGSGSHLVASLPAAQALAVVAAEVESVEVGDELPLIPLTGSCPSGRPVRVDAP
;
A
#
# COMPACT_ATOMS: atom_id res chain seq x y z
N ALA A 1 8.99 9.71 -55.04
CA ALA A 1 9.59 8.53 -54.40
C ALA A 1 10.18 7.66 -55.48
N CYS A 2 11.51 7.54 -55.54
CA CYS A 2 12.20 6.61 -56.42
C CYS A 2 11.94 5.20 -55.87
N PRO A 3 11.51 4.21 -56.65
CA PRO A 3 11.40 2.85 -56.17
C PRO A 3 12.80 2.41 -55.74
N LEU A 4 12.94 2.00 -54.45
CA LEU A 4 14.18 1.45 -53.93
C LEU A 4 14.51 0.18 -54.72
N THR A 5 15.68 0.14 -55.36
CA THR A 5 16.18 -1.08 -55.96
C THR A 5 16.61 -2.00 -54.81
N PRO A 6 16.07 -3.22 -54.69
CA PRO A 6 16.49 -4.18 -53.64
C PRO A 6 18.00 -4.42 -53.72
N VAL A 7 18.65 -4.56 -52.58
CA VAL A 7 20.08 -4.88 -52.47
C VAL A 7 20.24 -6.31 -52.00
N VAL A 8 20.97 -7.12 -52.76
CA VAL A 8 21.29 -8.51 -52.37
C VAL A 8 22.69 -8.56 -51.78
N LEU A 9 22.81 -9.06 -50.55
CA LEU A 9 24.08 -9.20 -49.84
C LEU A 9 24.33 -10.66 -49.45
N PRO A 10 25.58 -11.16 -49.57
CA PRO A 10 25.95 -12.45 -49.01
C PRO A 10 25.87 -12.40 -47.48
N VAL A 11 25.38 -13.51 -46.87
CA VAL A 11 25.26 -13.61 -45.42
C VAL A 11 26.46 -14.34 -44.85
N SER A 12 27.24 -13.65 -44.02
CA SER A 12 28.50 -14.14 -43.45
C SER A 12 28.37 -14.86 -42.11
N GLY A 13 27.16 -14.95 -41.51
CA GLY A 13 26.93 -15.66 -40.29
C GLY A 13 25.72 -15.22 -39.46
N ASP A 14 25.59 -15.80 -38.28
CA ASP A 14 24.61 -15.50 -37.27
C ASP A 14 25.25 -14.83 -36.04
N VAL A 15 24.52 -13.93 -35.43
CA VAL A 15 24.86 -13.29 -34.13
C VAL A 15 23.76 -13.61 -33.10
N PRO A 16 23.88 -14.70 -32.36
CA PRO A 16 22.93 -15.02 -31.31
C PRO A 16 23.11 -14.11 -30.11
N ALA A 17 22.05 -13.91 -29.32
CA ALA A 17 22.13 -13.18 -28.07
C ALA A 17 23.12 -13.87 -27.10
N GLY A 18 23.94 -13.08 -26.42
CA GLY A 18 24.93 -13.56 -25.45
C GLY A 18 26.25 -14.00 -26.07
N ALA A 19 26.43 -13.94 -27.41
CA ALA A 19 27.70 -14.21 -28.06
C ALA A 19 28.41 -12.92 -28.47
N ALA A 20 29.75 -12.94 -28.46
CA ALA A 20 30.55 -11.90 -29.06
C ALA A 20 30.52 -12.06 -30.61
N PRO A 21 30.04 -11.05 -31.36
CA PRO A 21 29.97 -11.14 -32.82
C PRO A 21 31.36 -11.07 -33.43
N ARG A 22 31.52 -11.68 -34.62
CA ARG A 22 32.66 -11.42 -35.48
C ARG A 22 32.47 -10.12 -36.22
N PRO A 23 33.53 -9.37 -36.57
CA PRO A 23 33.41 -8.17 -37.38
C PRO A 23 32.65 -8.45 -38.69
N LEU A 24 31.79 -7.51 -39.09
CA LEU A 24 31.08 -7.58 -40.36
C LEU A 24 32.01 -7.16 -41.48
N ALA A 25 32.20 -8.02 -42.46
CA ALA A 25 32.96 -7.65 -43.65
C ALA A 25 32.16 -6.71 -44.56
N GLU A 26 32.82 -5.76 -45.18
CA GLU A 26 32.20 -4.82 -46.13
C GLU A 26 31.48 -5.58 -47.26
N GLY A 27 30.29 -5.14 -47.60
CA GLY A 27 29.46 -5.75 -48.64
C GLY A 27 28.78 -7.06 -48.24
N THR A 28 28.76 -7.40 -46.96
CA THR A 28 28.07 -8.59 -46.43
C THR A 28 26.98 -8.20 -45.40
N ALA A 29 26.15 -9.16 -45.03
CA ALA A 29 25.20 -9.08 -43.94
C ALA A 29 25.44 -10.18 -42.92
N GLN A 30 25.02 -9.98 -41.67
CA GLN A 30 24.91 -11.01 -40.66
C GLN A 30 23.48 -11.03 -40.11
N ARG A 31 22.90 -12.22 -39.95
CA ARG A 31 21.62 -12.34 -39.27
C ARG A 31 21.85 -12.16 -37.76
N ILE A 32 21.10 -11.24 -37.15
CA ILE A 32 21.27 -10.86 -35.74
C ILE A 32 19.97 -11.07 -34.95
N MET A 33 20.07 -11.56 -33.75
CA MET A 33 18.93 -11.67 -32.85
C MET A 33 18.69 -10.39 -32.07
N THR A 34 17.44 -10.10 -31.76
CA THR A 34 17.07 -8.94 -30.90
C THR A 34 17.82 -8.98 -29.58
N GLY A 35 18.48 -7.87 -29.22
CA GLY A 35 19.29 -7.74 -28.01
C GLY A 35 20.71 -8.30 -28.14
N ALA A 36 21.10 -8.89 -29.26
CA ALA A 36 22.48 -9.26 -29.51
C ALA A 36 23.39 -8.04 -29.74
N MET A 37 24.66 -8.19 -29.42
CA MET A 37 25.67 -7.14 -29.62
C MET A 37 25.88 -6.90 -31.14
N LEU A 38 25.84 -5.64 -31.56
CA LEU A 38 26.08 -5.28 -32.97
C LEU A 38 27.54 -5.60 -33.34
N PRO A 39 27.76 -6.27 -34.50
CA PRO A 39 29.11 -6.52 -35.03
C PRO A 39 29.86 -5.21 -35.29
N GLU A 40 31.17 -5.22 -35.06
CA GLU A 40 32.04 -4.15 -35.53
C GLU A 40 31.94 -4.04 -37.08
N GLY A 41 31.81 -2.82 -37.60
CA GLY A 41 31.60 -2.55 -39.02
C GLY A 41 30.12 -2.52 -39.44
N ALA A 42 29.18 -2.92 -38.60
CA ALA A 42 27.76 -2.74 -38.84
C ALA A 42 27.28 -1.38 -38.28
N ASP A 43 26.43 -0.69 -39.00
CA ASP A 43 25.89 0.63 -38.61
C ASP A 43 24.36 0.68 -38.58
N ALA A 44 23.67 -0.36 -39.09
CA ALA A 44 22.22 -0.43 -39.13
C ALA A 44 21.74 -1.90 -39.02
N VAL A 45 20.50 -2.09 -38.54
CA VAL A 45 19.81 -3.39 -38.56
C VAL A 45 18.47 -3.26 -39.28
N VAL A 46 18.32 -4.05 -40.36
CA VAL A 46 17.05 -4.16 -41.10
C VAL A 46 16.22 -5.28 -40.48
N LYS A 47 14.92 -5.02 -40.30
CA LYS A 47 13.99 -6.04 -39.83
C LYS A 47 13.84 -7.17 -40.83
N VAL A 48 13.64 -8.39 -40.36
CA VAL A 48 13.47 -9.57 -41.24
C VAL A 48 12.27 -9.39 -42.19
N GLU A 49 11.22 -8.71 -41.74
CA GLU A 49 10.01 -8.40 -42.51
C GLU A 49 10.29 -7.49 -43.71
N ASP A 50 11.39 -6.75 -43.70
CA ASP A 50 11.86 -5.87 -44.79
C ASP A 50 12.88 -6.57 -45.69
N THR A 51 12.96 -7.91 -45.64
CA THR A 51 13.83 -8.77 -46.45
C THR A 51 13.01 -9.82 -47.20
N ASP A 52 13.71 -10.68 -47.97
CA ASP A 52 13.14 -11.89 -48.60
C ASP A 52 13.03 -13.05 -47.65
N GLN A 53 13.54 -12.93 -46.41
CA GLN A 53 13.59 -13.99 -45.44
C GLN A 53 12.30 -14.09 -44.62
N ALA A 54 11.89 -15.29 -44.29
CA ALA A 54 10.77 -15.51 -43.34
C ALA A 54 11.23 -15.37 -41.91
N PRO A 55 10.39 -14.82 -41.00
CA PRO A 55 10.66 -14.88 -39.55
C PRO A 55 10.69 -16.33 -39.04
N GLY A 56 11.54 -16.61 -38.06
CA GLY A 56 11.57 -17.89 -37.37
C GLY A 56 12.89 -18.67 -37.45
N PRO A 57 12.95 -19.88 -36.98
CA PRO A 57 14.15 -20.71 -36.92
C PRO A 57 14.40 -21.38 -38.30
N HIS A 58 15.12 -20.69 -39.13
CA HIS A 58 15.54 -21.22 -40.46
C HIS A 58 17.07 -21.37 -40.55
N PRO A 59 17.60 -22.25 -41.41
CA PRO A 59 19.03 -22.26 -41.75
C PRO A 59 19.51 -20.86 -42.16
N ILE A 60 20.80 -20.59 -41.96
CA ILE A 60 21.41 -19.34 -42.42
C ILE A 60 21.34 -19.35 -43.96
N PRO A 61 20.74 -18.30 -44.59
CA PRO A 61 20.72 -18.18 -46.03
C PRO A 61 22.11 -17.80 -46.57
N GLU A 62 22.43 -18.17 -47.81
CA GLU A 62 23.66 -17.72 -48.45
C GLU A 62 23.63 -16.23 -48.80
N HIS A 63 22.44 -15.72 -49.12
CA HIS A 63 22.19 -14.32 -49.45
C HIS A 63 20.90 -13.84 -48.83
N VAL A 64 20.79 -12.51 -48.67
CA VAL A 64 19.58 -11.82 -48.24
C VAL A 64 19.27 -10.64 -49.19
N GLU A 65 18.02 -10.55 -49.65
CA GLU A 65 17.51 -9.42 -50.38
C GLU A 65 16.89 -8.40 -49.42
N ILE A 66 17.48 -7.22 -49.33
CA ILE A 66 17.00 -6.10 -48.49
C ILE A 66 16.07 -5.22 -49.33
N ARG A 67 14.82 -5.08 -48.88
CA ARG A 67 13.73 -4.40 -49.61
C ARG A 67 13.41 -3.01 -49.08
N ALA A 68 13.96 -2.65 -47.91
CA ALA A 68 13.78 -1.33 -47.31
C ALA A 68 15.11 -0.58 -47.19
N ALA A 69 15.08 0.75 -47.35
CA ALA A 69 16.26 1.56 -47.10
C ALA A 69 16.66 1.56 -45.65
N ALA A 70 17.90 1.26 -45.37
CA ALA A 70 18.49 1.39 -44.04
C ALA A 70 19.25 2.72 -43.95
N THR A 71 19.04 3.45 -42.88
CA THR A 71 19.83 4.63 -42.51
C THR A 71 20.77 4.26 -41.35
N PRO A 72 21.98 4.83 -41.27
CA PRO A 72 22.87 4.58 -40.15
C PRO A 72 22.17 4.82 -38.80
N GLY A 73 22.29 3.86 -37.87
CA GLY A 73 21.62 3.87 -36.58
C GLY A 73 20.21 3.25 -36.55
N LEU A 74 19.67 2.81 -37.71
CA LEU A 74 18.36 2.15 -37.74
C LEU A 74 18.35 0.89 -36.86
N SER A 75 17.43 0.80 -35.92
CA SER A 75 17.24 -0.31 -34.97
C SER A 75 18.49 -0.65 -34.14
N VAL A 76 19.41 0.29 -33.98
CA VAL A 76 20.62 0.16 -33.15
C VAL A 76 20.41 0.88 -31.81
N ARG A 77 20.45 0.15 -30.71
CA ARG A 77 20.47 0.72 -29.34
C ARG A 77 21.92 1.08 -28.99
N ARG A 78 22.15 2.34 -28.65
CA ARG A 78 23.50 2.83 -28.31
C ARG A 78 23.79 2.63 -26.83
N ALA A 79 25.07 2.44 -26.49
CA ALA A 79 25.51 2.49 -25.10
C ALA A 79 25.13 3.85 -24.47
N GLY A 80 24.54 3.83 -23.29
CA GLY A 80 24.08 5.02 -22.58
C GLY A 80 22.78 5.63 -23.11
N GLU A 81 22.06 4.98 -24.02
CA GLU A 81 20.77 5.47 -24.54
C GLU A 81 19.68 5.49 -23.46
N ASP A 82 19.66 4.51 -22.57
CA ASP A 82 18.74 4.43 -21.41
C ASP A 82 19.38 5.06 -20.17
N VAL A 83 20.59 4.60 -19.79
CA VAL A 83 21.37 5.09 -18.66
C VAL A 83 22.83 5.20 -19.05
N ALA A 84 23.40 6.39 -18.99
CA ALA A 84 24.81 6.61 -19.24
C ALA A 84 25.67 6.36 -17.98
N ALA A 85 26.95 6.07 -18.19
CA ALA A 85 27.89 5.95 -17.06
C ALA A 85 27.98 7.28 -16.30
N GLY A 86 27.69 7.23 -14.99
CA GLY A 86 27.67 8.39 -14.11
C GLY A 86 26.25 8.96 -13.85
N ASP A 87 25.25 8.52 -14.59
CA ASP A 87 23.87 8.93 -14.36
C ASP A 87 23.32 8.27 -13.07
N PRO A 88 22.51 8.98 -12.31
CA PRO A 88 21.85 8.41 -11.14
C PRO A 88 20.71 7.48 -11.59
N VAL A 89 20.78 6.21 -11.20
CA VAL A 89 19.70 5.24 -11.45
C VAL A 89 18.59 5.41 -10.43
N MET A 90 18.94 5.74 -9.19
CA MET A 90 18.01 5.87 -8.08
C MET A 90 18.55 6.78 -6.98
N ALA A 91 17.72 7.58 -6.39
CA ALA A 91 18.09 8.41 -5.24
C ALA A 91 18.12 7.60 -3.94
N ALA A 92 18.95 8.01 -2.99
CA ALA A 92 18.92 7.50 -1.62
C ALA A 92 17.54 7.78 -0.99
N GLY A 93 17.03 6.85 -0.18
CA GLY A 93 15.70 6.94 0.43
C GLY A 93 14.56 6.44 -0.45
N THR A 94 14.82 6.08 -1.71
CA THR A 94 13.78 5.49 -2.60
C THR A 94 13.33 4.13 -2.05
N ARG A 95 12.02 3.92 -1.99
CA ARG A 95 11.45 2.62 -1.65
C ARG A 95 11.73 1.60 -2.76
N LEU A 96 12.30 0.46 -2.40
CA LEU A 96 12.60 -0.62 -3.35
C LEU A 96 11.31 -1.36 -3.74
N SER A 97 10.78 -1.02 -4.90
CA SER A 97 9.74 -1.80 -5.59
C SER A 97 10.38 -2.89 -6.46
N ALA A 98 9.56 -3.80 -6.99
CA ALA A 98 10.04 -4.79 -7.97
C ALA A 98 10.69 -4.13 -9.20
N ALA A 99 10.13 -3.01 -9.68
CA ALA A 99 10.70 -2.23 -10.80
C ALA A 99 12.04 -1.60 -10.40
N ALA A 100 12.16 -1.06 -9.20
CA ALA A 100 13.39 -0.50 -8.66
C ALA A 100 14.51 -1.56 -8.59
N ILE A 101 14.19 -2.75 -8.08
CA ILE A 101 15.13 -3.89 -8.02
C ILE A 101 15.59 -4.29 -9.43
N SER A 102 14.65 -4.36 -10.39
CA SER A 102 14.96 -4.68 -11.79
C SER A 102 15.88 -3.63 -12.42
N ALA A 103 15.63 -2.33 -12.18
CA ALA A 103 16.47 -1.26 -12.69
C ALA A 103 17.90 -1.32 -12.13
N LEU A 104 18.05 -1.58 -10.83
CA LEU A 104 19.37 -1.75 -10.20
C LEU A 104 20.12 -2.97 -10.77
N ALA A 105 19.41 -4.08 -10.97
CA ALA A 105 19.99 -5.29 -11.55
C ALA A 105 20.40 -5.08 -13.02
N SER A 106 19.64 -4.30 -13.79
CA SER A 106 19.94 -4.04 -15.21
C SER A 106 21.23 -3.27 -15.42
N VAL A 107 21.66 -2.48 -14.44
CA VAL A 107 22.96 -1.78 -14.45
C VAL A 107 24.07 -2.54 -13.75
N GLY A 108 23.86 -3.84 -13.46
CA GLY A 108 24.88 -4.75 -12.93
C GLY A 108 25.05 -4.73 -11.41
N LEU A 109 24.17 -4.08 -10.65
CA LEU A 109 24.25 -4.06 -9.19
C LEU A 109 23.64 -5.35 -8.61
N GLY A 110 24.46 -6.20 -8.00
CA GLY A 110 24.06 -7.43 -7.32
C GLY A 110 23.57 -7.22 -5.88
N SER A 111 23.89 -6.09 -5.27
CA SER A 111 23.46 -5.74 -3.90
C SER A 111 23.46 -4.24 -3.70
N VAL A 112 22.60 -3.77 -2.81
CA VAL A 112 22.50 -2.37 -2.41
C VAL A 112 22.35 -2.26 -0.90
N LEU A 113 22.82 -1.17 -0.31
CA LEU A 113 22.58 -0.87 1.10
C LEU A 113 21.14 -0.40 1.28
N VAL A 114 20.43 -1.03 2.20
CA VAL A 114 19.06 -0.68 2.54
C VAL A 114 18.94 -0.43 4.04
N ARG A 115 17.94 0.34 4.45
CA ARG A 115 17.54 0.43 5.85
C ARG A 115 16.88 -0.88 6.28
N PRO A 116 17.14 -1.38 7.50
CA PRO A 116 16.43 -2.54 8.03
C PRO A 116 14.93 -2.22 8.15
N GLN A 117 14.10 -3.24 7.96
CA GLN A 117 12.67 -3.12 8.22
C GLN A 117 12.42 -2.88 9.71
N VAL A 118 11.42 -2.05 10.03
CA VAL A 118 10.99 -1.80 11.41
C VAL A 118 10.41 -3.09 11.99
N ARG A 119 10.87 -3.49 13.16
CA ARG A 119 10.42 -4.69 13.88
C ARG A 119 9.33 -4.31 14.87
N VAL A 120 8.17 -4.93 14.76
CA VAL A 120 7.01 -4.62 15.61
C VAL A 120 6.60 -5.84 16.40
N ALA A 121 6.45 -5.70 17.71
CA ALA A 121 5.81 -6.68 18.57
C ALA A 121 4.33 -6.29 18.79
N VAL A 122 3.44 -7.23 18.63
CA VAL A 122 2.00 -7.07 18.88
C VAL A 122 1.64 -7.74 20.19
N VAL A 123 0.94 -7.02 21.08
CA VAL A 123 0.50 -7.55 22.39
C VAL A 123 -1.00 -7.29 22.56
N SER A 124 -1.80 -8.33 22.73
CA SER A 124 -3.21 -8.20 23.11
C SER A 124 -3.39 -8.37 24.61
N THR A 125 -4.33 -7.60 25.18
CA THR A 125 -4.67 -7.66 26.61
C THR A 125 -6.15 -7.98 26.78
N GLY A 126 -6.47 -8.87 27.71
CA GLY A 126 -7.83 -9.27 28.04
C GLY A 126 -7.92 -10.76 28.35
N ALA A 127 -8.41 -11.12 29.54
CA ALA A 127 -8.63 -12.51 29.95
C ALA A 127 -9.72 -13.20 29.13
N GLU A 128 -10.59 -12.44 28.50
CA GLU A 128 -11.65 -12.94 27.62
C GLU A 128 -11.10 -13.50 26.28
N LEU A 129 -9.89 -13.14 25.88
CA LEU A 129 -9.35 -13.46 24.56
C LEU A 129 -8.94 -14.94 24.46
N ARG A 130 -9.28 -15.57 23.34
CA ARG A 130 -8.88 -16.94 22.97
C ARG A 130 -8.30 -16.94 21.56
N ASP A 131 -7.48 -17.94 21.26
CA ASP A 131 -6.97 -18.09 19.89
C ASP A 131 -8.12 -18.43 18.92
N ALA A 132 -8.00 -17.92 17.70
CA ALA A 132 -8.97 -18.23 16.65
C ALA A 132 -9.04 -19.75 16.42
N GLY A 133 -10.26 -20.30 16.37
CA GLY A 133 -10.51 -21.74 16.21
C GLY A 133 -10.57 -22.55 17.51
N GLN A 134 -10.28 -21.94 18.68
CA GLN A 134 -10.52 -22.59 19.96
C GLN A 134 -12.02 -22.55 20.33
N ALA A 135 -12.47 -23.57 21.08
CA ALA A 135 -13.80 -23.57 21.67
C ALA A 135 -13.93 -22.40 22.65
N LEU A 136 -15.03 -21.66 22.53
CA LEU A 136 -15.30 -20.50 23.36
C LEU A 136 -16.11 -20.90 24.61
N GLU A 137 -15.65 -20.47 25.76
CA GLU A 137 -16.40 -20.53 27.01
C GLU A 137 -17.27 -19.28 27.17
N PRO A 138 -18.32 -19.30 27.97
CA PRO A 138 -19.09 -18.10 28.29
C PRO A 138 -18.20 -16.96 28.75
N GLY A 139 -18.34 -15.78 28.16
CA GLY A 139 -17.54 -14.59 28.46
C GLY A 139 -16.21 -14.53 27.71
N THR A 140 -15.91 -15.47 26.81
CA THR A 140 -14.69 -15.41 25.98
C THR A 140 -14.99 -15.08 24.52
N ILE A 141 -14.01 -14.47 23.85
CA ILE A 141 -14.09 -14.07 22.43
C ILE A 141 -12.80 -14.41 21.69
N PRO A 142 -12.83 -14.64 20.37
CA PRO A 142 -11.61 -14.84 19.58
C PRO A 142 -10.76 -13.56 19.52
N ASP A 143 -9.43 -13.70 19.66
CA ASP A 143 -8.50 -12.60 19.41
C ASP A 143 -8.33 -12.37 17.90
N SER A 144 -9.11 -11.47 17.36
CA SER A 144 -9.01 -11.04 15.96
C SER A 144 -8.03 -9.86 15.78
N ASN A 145 -7.75 -9.10 16.85
CA ASN A 145 -6.94 -7.90 16.77
C ASN A 145 -5.45 -8.20 16.55
N SER A 146 -4.92 -9.24 17.20
CA SER A 146 -3.53 -9.64 16.97
C SER A 146 -3.26 -9.99 15.52
N LEU A 147 -4.18 -10.73 14.89
CA LEU A 147 -4.08 -11.08 13.48
C LEU A 147 -4.21 -9.85 12.57
N LEU A 148 -5.17 -8.97 12.86
CA LEU A 148 -5.34 -7.71 12.13
C LEU A 148 -4.09 -6.85 12.22
N LEU A 149 -3.53 -6.65 13.42
CA LEU A 149 -2.32 -5.84 13.61
C LEU A 149 -1.10 -6.44 12.93
N ALA A 150 -0.88 -7.75 13.02
CA ALA A 150 0.23 -8.43 12.35
C ALA A 150 0.14 -8.29 10.82
N GLY A 151 -1.06 -8.42 10.25
CA GLY A 151 -1.32 -8.18 8.84
C GLY A 151 -1.01 -6.73 8.45
N LEU A 152 -1.57 -5.75 9.16
CA LEU A 152 -1.35 -4.33 8.91
C LEU A 152 0.12 -3.92 9.02
N VAL A 153 0.85 -4.45 10.01
CA VAL A 153 2.31 -4.24 10.14
C VAL A 153 3.03 -4.68 8.87
N THR A 154 2.70 -5.86 8.36
CA THR A 154 3.32 -6.44 7.15
C THR A 154 2.95 -5.64 5.89
N GLU A 155 1.68 -5.25 5.74
CA GLU A 155 1.19 -4.43 4.62
C GLU A 155 1.90 -3.06 4.57
N HIS A 156 2.32 -2.52 5.71
CA HIS A 156 3.07 -1.26 5.80
C HIS A 156 4.59 -1.43 5.71
N GLY A 157 5.07 -2.62 5.34
CA GLY A 157 6.49 -2.88 5.07
C GLY A 157 7.35 -3.10 6.31
N ALA A 158 6.73 -3.28 7.48
CA ALA A 158 7.41 -3.65 8.73
C ALA A 158 7.34 -5.17 8.95
N VAL A 159 8.07 -5.67 9.94
CA VAL A 159 8.08 -7.09 10.32
C VAL A 159 7.41 -7.27 11.67
N CYS A 160 6.35 -8.10 11.74
CA CYS A 160 5.80 -8.54 13.01
C CYS A 160 6.72 -9.60 13.61
N THR A 161 7.44 -9.26 14.69
CA THR A 161 8.43 -10.16 15.31
C THR A 161 7.82 -11.10 16.33
N SER A 162 6.71 -10.70 16.96
CA SER A 162 5.97 -11.54 17.90
C SER A 162 4.52 -11.10 18.02
N MET A 163 3.66 -12.05 18.32
CA MET A 163 2.30 -11.84 18.79
C MET A 163 2.20 -12.49 20.16
N ALA A 164 1.90 -11.71 21.19
CA ALA A 164 1.78 -12.18 22.56
C ALA A 164 0.46 -11.75 23.17
N ARG A 165 -0.02 -12.52 24.14
CA ARG A 165 -1.18 -12.17 24.94
C ARG A 165 -0.77 -12.05 26.40
N SER A 166 -1.25 -11.00 27.04
CA SER A 166 -1.08 -10.82 28.49
C SER A 166 -2.34 -11.17 29.24
N GLY A 167 -2.19 -11.73 30.43
CA GLY A 167 -3.25 -11.78 31.42
C GLY A 167 -3.57 -10.39 32.01
N ASP A 168 -4.52 -10.36 32.96
CA ASP A 168 -5.09 -9.12 33.47
C ASP A 168 -4.30 -8.50 34.64
N THR A 169 -3.12 -9.01 34.99
CA THR A 169 -2.29 -8.44 36.06
C THR A 169 -1.21 -7.53 35.50
N ALA A 170 -0.86 -6.48 36.25
CA ALA A 170 0.21 -5.55 35.85
C ALA A 170 1.57 -6.26 35.73
N GLU A 171 1.85 -7.23 36.59
CA GLU A 171 3.11 -7.98 36.58
C GLU A 171 3.22 -8.87 35.32
N ALA A 172 2.16 -9.61 34.99
CA ALA A 172 2.13 -10.45 33.79
C ALA A 172 2.31 -9.60 32.52
N LEU A 173 1.62 -8.44 32.45
CA LEU A 173 1.76 -7.52 31.34
C LEU A 173 3.17 -6.93 31.27
N ALA A 174 3.76 -6.51 32.40
CA ALA A 174 5.14 -5.99 32.42
C ALA A 174 6.15 -6.99 31.86
N GLU A 175 6.03 -8.27 32.23
CA GLU A 175 6.92 -9.33 31.72
C GLU A 175 6.73 -9.56 30.20
N VAL A 176 5.49 -9.61 29.71
CA VAL A 176 5.21 -9.73 28.28
C VAL A 176 5.77 -8.54 27.50
N LEU A 177 5.62 -7.32 28.01
CA LEU A 177 6.16 -6.11 27.37
C LEU A 177 7.69 -6.10 27.39
N ARG A 178 8.33 -6.56 28.46
CA ARG A 178 9.79 -6.68 28.54
C ARG A 178 10.32 -7.66 27.50
N GLN A 179 9.68 -8.82 27.34
CA GLN A 179 10.03 -9.81 26.30
C GLN A 179 9.81 -9.25 24.89
N ALA A 180 8.71 -8.55 24.66
CA ALA A 180 8.41 -7.90 23.40
C ALA A 180 9.46 -6.85 23.03
N ALA A 181 9.94 -6.07 24.01
CA ALA A 181 10.94 -5.02 23.80
C ALA A 181 12.32 -5.57 23.36
N ALA A 182 12.67 -6.80 23.73
CA ALA A 182 13.97 -7.39 23.37
C ALA A 182 14.20 -7.48 21.85
N GLY A 183 13.14 -7.75 21.08
CA GLY A 183 13.22 -7.98 19.63
C GLY A 183 12.53 -6.94 18.76
N ALA A 184 12.01 -5.86 19.33
CA ALA A 184 11.20 -4.89 18.61
C ALA A 184 11.81 -3.48 18.58
N ASP A 185 11.40 -2.70 17.60
CA ASP A 185 11.66 -1.27 17.47
C ASP A 185 10.40 -0.46 17.81
N LEU A 186 9.23 -1.13 17.83
CA LEU A 186 7.94 -0.59 18.27
C LEU A 186 7.10 -1.72 18.86
N ILE A 187 6.39 -1.43 19.96
CA ILE A 187 5.37 -2.31 20.51
C ILE A 187 4.00 -1.69 20.21
N VAL A 188 3.05 -2.50 19.73
CA VAL A 188 1.66 -2.09 19.52
C VAL A 188 0.78 -2.99 20.34
N THR A 189 -0.04 -2.41 21.24
CA THR A 189 -1.00 -3.19 22.02
C THR A 189 -2.43 -2.96 21.55
N SER A 190 -3.31 -3.93 21.75
CA SER A 190 -4.76 -3.79 21.58
C SER A 190 -5.48 -4.19 22.86
N GLY A 191 -6.46 -3.36 23.27
CA GLY A 191 -7.14 -3.49 24.52
C GLY A 191 -6.42 -2.75 25.66
N GLY A 192 -7.01 -2.71 26.84
CA GLY A 192 -6.35 -2.21 28.02
C GLY A 192 -6.19 -0.68 28.13
N VAL A 193 -6.83 0.14 27.27
CA VAL A 193 -6.70 1.62 27.28
C VAL A 193 -7.96 2.35 27.77
N SER A 194 -8.94 1.64 28.29
CA SER A 194 -10.15 2.24 28.82
C SER A 194 -9.90 2.79 30.23
N VAL A 195 -10.73 3.72 30.67
CA VAL A 195 -10.70 4.23 32.06
C VAL A 195 -11.35 3.25 33.08
N GLY A 196 -11.49 1.98 32.71
CA GLY A 196 -12.02 0.93 33.58
C GLY A 196 -11.09 0.59 34.76
N ALA A 197 -11.63 0.29 35.90
CA ALA A 197 -10.87 0.00 37.11
C ALA A 197 -9.99 -1.27 37.02
N PHE A 198 -10.22 -2.12 36.01
CA PHE A 198 -9.54 -3.41 35.82
C PHE A 198 -8.72 -3.45 34.51
N ASP A 199 -8.36 -2.29 33.99
CA ASP A 199 -7.62 -2.20 32.76
C ASP A 199 -6.11 -2.43 33.01
N PRO A 200 -5.49 -3.51 32.46
CA PRO A 200 -4.14 -3.91 32.87
C PRO A 200 -3.07 -2.87 32.46
N LEU A 201 -3.23 -2.14 31.37
CA LEU A 201 -2.29 -1.07 31.00
C LEU A 201 -2.40 0.12 31.95
N THR A 202 -3.62 0.48 32.37
CA THR A 202 -3.84 1.55 33.36
C THR A 202 -3.29 1.16 34.71
N MET A 203 -3.50 -0.09 35.14
CA MET A 203 -2.95 -0.62 36.40
C MET A 203 -1.41 -0.61 36.38
N LEU A 204 -0.80 -1.04 35.24
CA LEU A 204 0.65 -1.04 35.07
C LEU A 204 1.22 0.39 35.13
N ALA A 205 0.60 1.34 34.48
CA ALA A 205 1.01 2.75 34.51
C ALA A 205 0.94 3.37 35.91
N GLN A 206 -0.04 2.93 36.72
CA GLN A 206 -0.16 3.38 38.11
C GLN A 206 0.88 2.73 39.02
N ALA A 207 1.18 1.43 38.80
CA ALA A 207 2.13 0.68 39.62
C ALA A 207 3.59 1.10 39.35
N GLN A 208 3.90 1.55 38.14
CA GLN A 208 5.25 1.89 37.68
C GLN A 208 5.35 3.40 37.43
N ARG A 209 5.67 4.17 38.46
CA ARG A 209 5.86 5.62 38.40
C ARG A 209 7.33 5.98 38.68
N GLY A 210 7.86 6.91 37.87
CA GLY A 210 9.22 7.43 38.04
C GLY A 210 10.08 7.26 36.77
N GLU A 211 11.17 8.02 36.68
CA GLU A 211 12.05 8.01 35.52
C GLU A 211 12.79 6.69 35.30
N GLU A 212 12.99 5.91 36.36
CA GLU A 212 13.66 4.60 36.30
C GLU A 212 12.69 3.43 36.11
N ALA A 213 11.39 3.69 36.04
CA ALA A 213 10.41 2.64 35.79
C ALA A 213 10.74 1.89 34.48
N PRO A 214 10.59 0.55 34.44
CA PRO A 214 10.84 -0.22 33.22
C PRO A 214 9.79 0.03 32.13
N VAL A 215 8.60 0.53 32.50
CA VAL A 215 7.52 0.89 31.57
C VAL A 215 6.98 2.26 31.92
N HIS A 216 6.82 3.12 30.94
CA HIS A 216 6.18 4.42 31.06
C HIS A 216 5.02 4.51 30.08
N LEU A 217 3.83 4.85 30.56
CA LEU A 217 2.61 4.94 29.74
C LEU A 217 1.82 6.20 30.09
N ASP A 218 1.45 6.93 29.07
CA ASP A 218 0.54 8.07 29.10
C ASP A 218 -0.73 7.75 28.32
N PHE A 219 -1.89 8.11 28.88
CA PHE A 219 -3.18 7.90 28.22
C PHE A 219 -3.81 9.22 27.83
N VAL A 220 -4.29 9.28 26.59
CA VAL A 220 -4.87 10.47 26.01
C VAL A 220 -6.27 10.19 25.43
N LYS A 221 -7.12 11.21 25.47
CA LYS A 221 -8.43 11.18 24.80
C LYS A 221 -8.33 11.96 23.50
N VAL A 222 -8.33 11.27 22.37
CA VAL A 222 -8.30 11.88 21.04
C VAL A 222 -9.74 12.19 20.60
N ALA A 223 -9.96 13.36 20.01
CA ALA A 223 -11.27 13.75 19.48
C ALA A 223 -11.57 13.06 18.14
N MET A 224 -11.59 11.72 18.16
CA MET A 224 -11.87 10.87 17.00
C MET A 224 -12.93 9.81 17.29
N GLN A 225 -13.56 9.30 16.24
CA GLN A 225 -14.55 8.23 16.28
C GLN A 225 -14.37 7.30 15.08
N PRO A 226 -14.13 5.97 15.30
CA PRO A 226 -13.80 5.34 16.56
C PRO A 226 -12.39 5.64 17.02
N GLY A 227 -11.98 5.19 18.23
CA GLY A 227 -10.60 5.28 18.69
C GLY A 227 -10.31 6.41 19.71
N LYS A 228 -11.32 6.88 20.46
CA LYS A 228 -11.16 7.97 21.43
C LYS A 228 -10.06 7.74 22.48
N PRO A 229 -9.99 6.58 23.22
CA PRO A 229 -8.89 6.33 24.14
C PRO A 229 -7.67 5.81 23.37
N GLN A 230 -6.52 6.37 23.65
CA GLN A 230 -5.22 5.97 23.11
C GLN A 230 -4.19 6.01 24.24
N GLY A 231 -3.12 5.23 24.11
CA GLY A 231 -1.98 5.31 25.02
C GLY A 231 -0.68 5.31 24.24
N HIS A 232 0.35 5.90 24.82
CA HIS A 232 1.71 5.89 24.28
C HIS A 232 2.73 5.92 25.39
N GLY A 233 3.97 5.60 25.06
CA GLY A 233 5.04 5.60 26.04
C GLY A 233 6.25 4.84 25.54
N TRP A 234 6.94 4.20 26.46
CA TRP A 234 8.09 3.35 26.14
C TRP A 234 8.23 2.21 27.15
N VAL A 235 8.88 1.15 26.71
CA VAL A 235 9.31 0.00 27.49
C VAL A 235 10.83 -0.08 27.45
N ARG A 236 11.47 -0.24 28.60
CA ARG A 236 12.92 -0.43 28.67
C ARG A 236 13.26 -1.89 28.39
N ALA A 237 14.00 -2.13 27.34
CA ALA A 237 14.56 -3.43 27.02
C ALA A 237 15.76 -3.74 27.94
N ASP A 238 16.15 -5.02 28.04
CA ASP A 238 17.26 -5.48 28.89
C ASP A 238 18.62 -4.88 28.49
N ASP A 239 18.77 -4.44 27.24
CA ASP A 239 19.95 -3.73 26.73
C ASP A 239 19.95 -2.22 27.05
N GLY A 240 18.92 -1.73 27.78
CA GLY A 240 18.76 -0.34 28.18
C GLY A 240 18.05 0.55 27.17
N ARG A 241 17.75 0.08 25.94
CA ARG A 241 16.98 0.84 24.96
C ARG A 241 15.57 1.13 25.47
N ARG A 242 15.05 2.29 25.12
CA ARG A 242 13.63 2.62 25.29
C ARG A 242 12.91 2.32 23.99
N VAL A 243 12.12 1.25 24.00
CA VAL A 243 11.30 0.84 22.84
C VAL A 243 9.96 1.55 22.93
N PRO A 244 9.57 2.37 21.94
CA PRO A 244 8.28 3.05 21.95
C PRO A 244 7.13 2.04 21.97
N ILE A 245 6.04 2.41 22.64
CA ILE A 245 4.80 1.64 22.69
C ILE A 245 3.61 2.53 22.30
N ILE A 246 2.71 2.00 21.49
CA ILE A 246 1.43 2.62 21.15
C ILE A 246 0.32 1.66 21.59
N CYS A 247 -0.58 2.15 22.43
CA CYS A 247 -1.65 1.35 23.00
C CYS A 247 -2.98 1.74 22.37
N LEU A 248 -3.61 0.79 21.66
CA LEU A 248 -4.83 0.96 20.90
C LEU A 248 -6.05 0.43 21.64
N PRO A 249 -7.26 0.95 21.34
CA PRO A 249 -8.52 0.40 21.88
C PRO A 249 -8.72 -1.06 21.49
N GLY A 250 -9.52 -1.82 22.28
CA GLY A 250 -9.78 -3.23 22.03
C GLY A 250 -10.78 -3.53 20.90
N ASN A 251 -11.61 -2.57 20.47
CA ASN A 251 -12.60 -2.81 19.43
C ASN A 251 -11.95 -2.86 18.02
N PRO A 252 -12.23 -3.86 17.19
CA PRO A 252 -11.51 -4.09 15.91
C PRO A 252 -11.52 -2.93 14.93
N VAL A 253 -12.66 -2.24 14.74
CA VAL A 253 -12.71 -1.05 13.86
C VAL A 253 -11.89 0.09 14.44
N SER A 254 -11.84 0.23 15.78
CA SER A 254 -10.97 1.20 16.45
C SER A 254 -9.50 0.86 16.24
N VAL A 255 -9.14 -0.43 16.26
CA VAL A 255 -7.78 -0.91 15.99
C VAL A 255 -7.36 -0.53 14.57
N LEU A 256 -8.19 -0.85 13.55
CA LEU A 256 -7.90 -0.48 12.15
C LEU A 256 -7.72 1.03 11.99
N VAL A 257 -8.67 1.82 12.49
CA VAL A 257 -8.61 3.29 12.37
C VAL A 257 -7.40 3.86 13.10
N SER A 258 -7.15 3.43 14.34
CA SER A 258 -5.99 3.91 15.11
C SER A 258 -4.67 3.46 14.51
N PHE A 259 -4.59 2.23 14.00
CA PHE A 259 -3.41 1.78 13.27
C PHE A 259 -3.16 2.70 12.05
N THR A 260 -4.16 2.88 11.20
CA THR A 260 -4.04 3.69 9.98
C THR A 260 -3.64 5.14 10.27
N THR A 261 -4.24 5.75 11.31
CA THR A 261 -4.05 7.20 11.59
C THR A 261 -2.89 7.51 12.55
N ILE A 262 -2.42 6.55 13.33
CA ILE A 262 -1.40 6.76 14.38
C ILE A 262 -0.20 5.83 14.17
N VAL A 263 -0.41 4.50 14.07
CA VAL A 263 0.70 3.54 14.01
C VAL A 263 1.39 3.59 12.65
N ALA A 264 0.66 3.63 11.54
CA ALA A 264 1.25 3.65 10.20
C ALA A 264 2.12 4.89 9.95
N PRO A 265 1.74 6.12 10.35
CA PRO A 265 2.65 7.27 10.34
C PRO A 265 3.89 7.09 11.24
N ALA A 266 3.74 6.48 12.40
CA ALA A 266 4.87 6.19 13.30
C ALA A 266 5.83 5.18 12.67
N LEU A 267 5.34 4.13 12.01
CA LEU A 267 6.15 3.17 11.26
C LEU A 267 6.91 3.86 10.13
N ALA A 268 6.25 4.72 9.36
CA ALA A 268 6.90 5.49 8.31
C ALA A 268 8.04 6.37 8.87
N ARG A 269 7.82 6.99 10.03
CA ARG A 269 8.85 7.80 10.70
C ARG A 269 10.01 6.97 11.21
N LEU A 270 9.75 5.79 11.78
CA LEU A 270 10.80 4.85 12.23
C LEU A 270 11.60 4.28 11.04
N ALA A 271 10.95 4.06 9.92
CA ALA A 271 11.59 3.66 8.66
C ALA A 271 12.32 4.83 7.97
N ASP A 272 12.30 6.03 8.56
CA ASP A 272 12.89 7.27 8.04
C ASP A 272 12.37 7.64 6.62
N VAL A 273 11.09 7.39 6.40
CA VAL A 273 10.39 7.86 5.20
C VAL A 273 10.27 9.39 5.28
N ASP A 274 10.55 10.06 4.17
CA ASP A 274 10.49 11.52 4.10
C ASP A 274 9.09 12.03 4.46
N SER A 275 9.00 12.80 5.54
CA SER A 275 7.74 13.33 6.07
C SER A 275 7.12 14.43 5.20
N SER A 276 7.83 14.94 4.19
CA SER A 276 7.32 15.92 3.23
C SER A 276 6.50 15.25 2.09
N LEU A 277 6.59 13.93 1.92
CA LEU A 277 5.86 13.22 0.88
C LEU A 277 4.34 13.34 1.09
N PRO A 278 3.57 13.61 0.03
CA PRO A 278 2.12 13.76 0.12
C PRO A 278 1.42 12.44 0.50
N ASP A 279 2.00 11.30 0.12
CA ASP A 279 1.42 9.95 0.29
C ASP A 279 1.82 9.28 1.61
N LEU A 280 2.13 10.06 2.64
CA LEU A 280 2.39 9.48 3.96
C LEU A 280 1.17 8.70 4.47
N PRO A 281 1.39 7.50 5.05
CA PRO A 281 0.32 6.73 5.67
C PRO A 281 -0.53 7.56 6.63
N GLY A 282 -1.84 7.33 6.64
CA GLY A 282 -2.78 8.00 7.54
C GLY A 282 -3.24 9.40 7.10
N ARG A 283 -2.79 9.89 5.94
CA ARG A 283 -3.28 11.13 5.34
C ARG A 283 -4.33 10.85 4.27
N PRO A 284 -5.37 11.68 4.14
CA PRO A 284 -6.26 11.62 2.99
C PRO A 284 -5.51 11.97 1.71
N THR A 285 -5.58 11.09 0.72
CA THR A 285 -4.93 11.27 -0.60
C THR A 285 -5.92 11.20 -1.76
N LEU A 286 -7.17 10.83 -1.48
CA LEU A 286 -8.26 10.71 -2.44
C LEU A 286 -9.47 11.50 -1.95
N THR A 287 -10.39 11.80 -2.88
CA THR A 287 -11.73 12.31 -2.58
C THR A 287 -12.77 11.47 -3.29
N ALA A 288 -13.95 11.36 -2.69
CA ALA A 288 -15.13 10.72 -3.31
C ALA A 288 -16.41 11.33 -2.76
N ARG A 289 -17.53 11.11 -3.45
CA ARG A 289 -18.85 11.54 -2.99
C ARG A 289 -19.55 10.44 -2.18
N ALA A 290 -20.29 10.85 -1.17
CA ALA A 290 -21.12 9.96 -0.37
C ALA A 290 -22.31 9.46 -1.17
N ALA A 291 -22.45 8.12 -1.30
CA ALA A 291 -23.61 7.48 -1.94
C ALA A 291 -24.75 7.20 -0.97
N ALA A 292 -24.56 7.42 0.33
CA ALA A 292 -25.56 7.26 1.37
C ALA A 292 -25.37 8.35 2.43
N ALA A 293 -26.43 8.71 3.13
CA ALA A 293 -26.40 9.65 4.24
C ALA A 293 -26.19 8.92 5.57
N TRP A 294 -25.50 9.58 6.53
CA TRP A 294 -25.37 9.11 7.93
C TRP A 294 -25.11 10.23 8.90
N LEU A 295 -25.44 9.99 10.17
CA LEU A 295 -25.15 10.92 11.26
C LEU A 295 -23.73 10.76 11.77
N THR A 296 -23.12 11.84 12.21
CA THR A 296 -21.79 11.91 12.77
C THR A 296 -21.83 12.19 14.28
N PRO A 297 -20.86 11.73 15.06
CA PRO A 297 -20.79 12.04 16.48
C PRO A 297 -20.30 13.47 16.68
N PRO A 298 -21.00 14.31 17.47
CA PRO A 298 -20.63 15.70 17.67
C PRO A 298 -19.25 15.86 18.29
N GLY A 299 -18.49 16.86 17.80
CA GLY A 299 -17.19 17.25 18.35
C GLY A 299 -16.08 16.22 18.17
N ARG A 300 -16.21 15.27 17.24
CA ARG A 300 -15.17 14.25 16.93
C ARG A 300 -15.01 14.06 15.43
N ARG A 301 -13.77 14.04 14.98
CA ARG A 301 -13.47 13.64 13.61
C ARG A 301 -13.83 12.16 13.44
N GLN A 302 -14.72 11.87 12.51
CA GLN A 302 -15.15 10.50 12.25
C GLN A 302 -14.30 9.88 11.14
N HIS A 303 -13.94 8.59 11.31
CA HIS A 303 -13.30 7.76 10.30
C HIS A 303 -14.20 6.57 10.03
N VAL A 304 -14.81 6.55 8.85
CA VAL A 304 -15.80 5.53 8.47
C VAL A 304 -15.17 4.58 7.46
N PRO A 305 -15.12 3.27 7.74
CA PRO A 305 -14.76 2.30 6.72
C PRO A 305 -15.78 2.34 5.58
N VAL A 306 -15.30 2.63 4.35
CA VAL A 306 -16.12 2.77 3.15
C VAL A 306 -15.62 1.87 2.04
N ARG A 307 -16.51 1.54 1.10
CA ARG A 307 -16.22 0.88 -0.18
C ARG A 307 -16.64 1.77 -1.32
N PHE A 308 -15.94 1.69 -2.44
CA PHE A 308 -16.37 2.33 -3.67
C PHE A 308 -17.64 1.67 -4.21
N THR A 309 -18.50 2.47 -4.83
CA THR A 309 -19.81 2.06 -5.35
C THR A 309 -20.18 2.90 -6.57
N GLU A 310 -21.24 2.50 -7.27
CA GLU A 310 -21.90 3.30 -8.29
C GLU A 310 -22.64 4.48 -7.67
N PRO A 311 -22.89 5.55 -8.42
CA PRO A 311 -23.74 6.66 -7.99
C PRO A 311 -25.16 6.18 -7.65
N PRO A 312 -25.84 6.80 -6.68
CA PRO A 312 -27.23 6.46 -6.36
C PRO A 312 -28.16 6.64 -7.56
N THR A 313 -29.05 5.65 -7.78
CA THR A 313 -29.96 5.61 -8.94
C THR A 313 -30.89 6.84 -9.02
N GLU A 314 -31.27 7.42 -7.89
CA GLU A 314 -32.11 8.63 -7.80
C GLU A 314 -31.42 9.88 -8.36
N LEU A 315 -30.09 9.98 -8.24
CA LEU A 315 -29.32 11.07 -8.85
C LEU A 315 -29.16 10.91 -10.36
N VAL A 316 -29.10 9.66 -10.84
CA VAL A 316 -29.05 9.37 -12.29
C VAL A 316 -30.41 9.62 -12.94
N ALA A 317 -31.52 9.34 -12.27
CA ALA A 317 -32.88 9.60 -12.75
C ALA A 317 -33.23 11.10 -12.76
N GLY A 318 -32.72 11.89 -11.82
CA GLY A 318 -32.95 13.34 -11.75
C GLY A 318 -32.30 14.14 -12.86
N SER A 319 -31.33 13.59 -13.58
CA SER A 319 -30.70 14.25 -14.74
C SER A 319 -31.54 14.19 -16.01
N VAL A 320 -32.67 13.41 -16.02
CA VAL A 320 -33.54 13.19 -17.19
C VAL A 320 -34.95 13.80 -17.03
N ALA A 321 -35.34 14.27 -15.86
CA ALA A 321 -36.67 14.86 -15.62
C ALA A 321 -36.57 16.26 -15.00
N GLY A 322 -36.78 17.27 -15.84
CA GLY A 322 -37.39 18.58 -15.62
C GLY A 322 -37.06 19.37 -14.36
N ALA A 323 -36.46 20.52 -14.56
CA ALA A 323 -36.40 21.67 -13.69
C ALA A 323 -37.70 21.91 -12.92
N ASP A 324 -37.64 21.81 -11.60
CA ASP A 324 -38.25 22.69 -10.60
C ASP A 324 -38.18 22.06 -9.19
N ALA A 325 -37.06 22.14 -8.55
CA ALA A 325 -36.96 22.13 -7.08
C ALA A 325 -35.60 22.73 -6.71
N GLY A 326 -35.65 23.90 -6.09
CA GLY A 326 -34.49 24.75 -5.83
C GLY A 326 -33.42 24.11 -4.97
N TYR A 327 -32.40 23.61 -5.61
CA TYR A 327 -31.12 23.24 -5.02
C TYR A 327 -30.06 24.23 -5.54
N ARG A 328 -29.56 25.10 -4.68
CA ARG A 328 -28.50 26.04 -5.03
C ARG A 328 -27.16 25.35 -4.90
N ILE A 329 -26.61 24.91 -6.03
CA ILE A 329 -25.20 24.56 -6.17
C ILE A 329 -24.43 25.79 -6.64
N GLY A 330 -23.35 26.13 -5.98
CA GLY A 330 -22.41 27.12 -6.48
C GLY A 330 -21.69 26.59 -7.72
N ALA A 331 -21.71 27.43 -8.80
CA ALA A 331 -21.10 27.27 -10.11
C ALA A 331 -21.74 26.19 -11.03
N GLN A 332 -22.45 26.68 -12.04
CA GLN A 332 -22.99 25.87 -13.14
C GLN A 332 -21.86 25.36 -14.05
N PRO A 333 -21.80 24.04 -14.39
CA PRO A 333 -21.07 23.59 -15.57
C PRO A 333 -21.84 24.01 -16.84
N GLY A 334 -21.07 24.30 -17.91
CA GLY A 334 -21.62 24.65 -19.20
C GLY A 334 -22.45 23.52 -19.85
N PRO A 335 -23.22 23.81 -20.92
CA PRO A 335 -24.25 22.92 -21.48
C PRO A 335 -23.77 21.62 -22.14
N ASP A 336 -22.46 21.32 -22.10
CA ASP A 336 -21.87 20.15 -22.77
C ASP A 336 -21.18 19.17 -21.80
N ALA A 337 -21.39 19.28 -20.48
CA ALA A 337 -20.81 18.32 -19.53
C ALA A 337 -21.67 17.05 -19.50
N ALA A 338 -21.13 15.97 -20.07
CA ALA A 338 -21.62 14.61 -19.80
C ALA A 338 -21.65 14.35 -18.30
N PRO A 339 -22.66 13.63 -17.74
CA PRO A 339 -22.77 13.45 -16.30
C PRO A 339 -21.54 12.72 -15.77
N ASP A 340 -20.78 13.40 -14.92
CA ASP A 340 -19.74 12.94 -13.96
C ASP A 340 -18.94 11.67 -14.32
N ALA A 341 -18.48 11.50 -15.55
CA ALA A 341 -17.52 10.48 -15.93
C ALA A 341 -16.17 10.82 -15.25
N GLY A 342 -15.96 10.33 -14.03
CA GLY A 342 -14.70 10.49 -13.28
C GLY A 342 -14.84 10.73 -11.79
N VAL A 343 -16.05 10.94 -11.25
CA VAL A 343 -16.25 11.10 -9.80
C VAL A 343 -16.45 9.73 -9.14
N SER A 344 -15.60 9.40 -8.19
CA SER A 344 -15.75 8.19 -7.37
C SER A 344 -16.84 8.38 -6.31
N TRP A 345 -17.62 7.34 -6.06
CA TRP A 345 -18.64 7.30 -5.02
C TRP A 345 -18.31 6.26 -3.97
N VAL A 346 -18.66 6.54 -2.71
CA VAL A 346 -18.40 5.62 -1.60
C VAL A 346 -19.62 5.47 -0.70
N THR A 347 -19.75 4.29 -0.10
CA THR A 347 -20.77 3.99 0.91
C THR A 347 -20.11 3.33 2.12
N PRO A 348 -20.61 3.55 3.35
CA PRO A 348 -20.16 2.81 4.53
C PRO A 348 -20.24 1.30 4.31
N THR A 349 -19.23 0.56 4.78
CA THR A 349 -19.22 -0.92 4.66
C THR A 349 -20.30 -1.60 5.50
N HIS A 350 -20.84 -0.90 6.49
CA HIS A 350 -21.94 -1.39 7.34
C HIS A 350 -23.02 -0.33 7.52
N ARG A 351 -24.30 -0.75 7.55
CA ARG A 351 -25.46 0.13 7.70
C ARG A 351 -25.50 0.95 9.00
N LEU A 352 -24.78 0.52 10.04
CA LEU A 352 -24.61 1.24 11.31
C LEU A 352 -23.40 2.19 11.28
N GLY A 353 -22.82 2.47 10.12
CA GLY A 353 -21.70 3.39 9.95
C GLY A 353 -20.42 2.90 10.62
N SER A 354 -19.81 3.73 11.47
CA SER A 354 -18.52 3.48 12.14
C SER A 354 -18.62 2.76 13.49
N GLY A 355 -19.59 1.85 13.65
CA GLY A 355 -19.69 1.05 14.88
C GLY A 355 -18.40 0.28 15.15
N SER A 356 -17.77 0.50 16.31
CA SER A 356 -16.41 0.03 16.61
C SER A 356 -16.25 -1.50 16.69
N HIS A 357 -17.35 -2.23 16.82
CA HIS A 357 -17.40 -3.71 16.93
C HIS A 357 -17.70 -4.44 15.62
N LEU A 358 -17.86 -3.73 14.50
CA LEU A 358 -18.35 -4.27 13.22
C LEU A 358 -17.22 -4.91 12.39
N VAL A 359 -16.47 -5.85 12.96
CA VAL A 359 -15.29 -6.46 12.33
C VAL A 359 -15.61 -7.19 11.01
N ALA A 360 -16.76 -7.86 10.92
CA ALA A 360 -17.15 -8.63 9.74
C ALA A 360 -17.34 -7.78 8.46
N SER A 361 -17.48 -6.46 8.60
CA SER A 361 -17.59 -5.54 7.46
C SER A 361 -16.23 -4.98 6.99
N LEU A 362 -15.16 -5.16 7.77
CA LEU A 362 -13.84 -4.64 7.43
C LEU A 362 -13.23 -5.20 6.13
N PRO A 363 -13.44 -6.49 5.77
CA PRO A 363 -12.91 -7.01 4.50
C PRO A 363 -13.44 -6.28 3.26
N ALA A 364 -14.59 -5.61 3.36
CA ALA A 364 -15.15 -4.82 2.28
C ALA A 364 -14.63 -3.36 2.27
N ALA A 365 -13.90 -2.93 3.29
CA ALA A 365 -13.40 -1.56 3.40
C ALA A 365 -12.23 -1.34 2.43
N GLN A 366 -12.33 -0.30 1.61
CA GLN A 366 -11.30 0.09 0.65
C GLN A 366 -10.62 1.40 1.04
N ALA A 367 -11.29 2.21 1.86
CA ALA A 367 -10.78 3.45 2.40
C ALA A 367 -11.45 3.78 3.73
N LEU A 368 -10.88 4.75 4.46
CA LEU A 368 -11.54 5.44 5.55
C LEU A 368 -12.01 6.81 5.06
N ALA A 369 -13.32 7.06 5.04
CA ALA A 369 -13.85 8.40 4.83
C ALA A 369 -13.65 9.24 6.10
N VAL A 370 -13.09 10.44 5.92
CA VAL A 370 -12.77 11.35 7.02
C VAL A 370 -13.80 12.45 7.06
N VAL A 371 -14.56 12.53 8.15
CA VAL A 371 -15.57 13.58 8.37
C VAL A 371 -15.08 14.49 9.49
N ALA A 372 -15.09 15.78 9.25
CA ALA A 372 -14.61 16.79 10.22
C ALA A 372 -15.50 16.81 11.48
N ALA A 373 -14.93 17.27 12.59
CA ALA A 373 -15.60 17.23 13.91
C ALA A 373 -16.84 18.17 14.00
N GLU A 374 -16.89 19.14 13.13
CA GLU A 374 -17.93 20.16 13.05
C GLU A 374 -19.16 19.73 12.21
N VAL A 375 -19.00 18.62 11.46
CA VAL A 375 -20.06 18.09 10.58
C VAL A 375 -20.97 17.19 11.42
N GLU A 376 -22.27 17.47 11.43
CA GLU A 376 -23.27 16.72 12.21
C GLU A 376 -23.93 15.59 11.41
N SER A 377 -23.95 15.69 10.07
CA SER A 377 -24.42 14.65 9.16
C SER A 377 -23.64 14.71 7.85
N VAL A 378 -23.57 13.56 7.19
CA VAL A 378 -23.11 13.45 5.80
C VAL A 378 -24.35 13.17 4.97
N GLU A 379 -24.53 13.96 3.93
CA GLU A 379 -25.63 13.83 2.97
C GLU A 379 -25.16 13.15 1.69
N VAL A 380 -26.10 12.60 0.91
CA VAL A 380 -25.79 12.02 -0.40
C VAL A 380 -25.25 13.11 -1.33
N GLY A 381 -24.08 12.87 -1.92
CA GLY A 381 -23.38 13.82 -2.78
C GLY A 381 -22.30 14.64 -2.11
N ASP A 382 -22.20 14.63 -0.79
CA ASP A 382 -21.12 15.32 -0.06
C ASP A 382 -19.75 14.77 -0.45
N GLU A 383 -18.80 15.68 -0.66
CA GLU A 383 -17.41 15.32 -0.95
C GLU A 383 -16.65 14.99 0.32
N LEU A 384 -16.03 13.82 0.35
CA LEU A 384 -15.33 13.27 1.50
C LEU A 384 -13.87 13.02 1.18
N PRO A 385 -12.93 13.51 2.01
CA PRO A 385 -11.54 13.06 1.99
C PRO A 385 -11.44 11.58 2.39
N LEU A 386 -10.60 10.82 1.68
CA LEU A 386 -10.42 9.39 1.90
C LEU A 386 -8.96 9.06 2.22
N ILE A 387 -8.75 8.21 3.22
CA ILE A 387 -7.49 7.55 3.49
C ILE A 387 -7.57 6.15 2.87
N PRO A 388 -6.84 5.85 1.79
CA PRO A 388 -6.83 4.51 1.20
C PRO A 388 -6.36 3.45 2.20
N LEU A 389 -6.96 2.28 2.18
CA LEU A 389 -6.49 1.12 2.92
C LEU A 389 -5.64 0.24 2.00
N THR A 390 -4.45 -0.13 2.45
CA THR A 390 -3.58 -1.08 1.74
C THR A 390 -4.21 -2.47 1.77
N GLY A 391 -4.00 -3.26 0.71
CA GLY A 391 -4.47 -4.65 0.66
C GLY A 391 -5.96 -4.84 0.34
N SER A 392 -6.74 -3.77 0.18
CA SER A 392 -8.15 -3.88 -0.20
C SER A 392 -8.30 -4.31 -1.67
N CYS A 393 -8.59 -5.59 -1.89
CA CYS A 393 -8.88 -6.14 -3.22
C CYS A 393 -10.38 -6.10 -3.51
N PRO A 394 -10.84 -5.52 -4.63
CA PRO A 394 -12.26 -5.22 -4.85
C PRO A 394 -13.12 -6.39 -5.35
N SER A 395 -12.74 -7.65 -5.24
CA SER A 395 -13.63 -8.74 -5.69
C SER A 395 -13.31 -10.10 -5.10
N GLY A 396 -13.97 -10.43 -4.00
CA GLY A 396 -14.11 -11.80 -3.51
C GLY A 396 -15.59 -12.16 -3.33
N ARG A 397 -15.98 -13.39 -3.67
CA ARG A 397 -17.29 -13.91 -3.24
C ARG A 397 -17.30 -13.92 -1.70
N PRO A 398 -18.39 -13.47 -1.06
CA PRO A 398 -18.47 -13.49 0.40
C PRO A 398 -18.33 -14.92 0.93
N VAL A 399 -17.43 -15.12 1.89
CA VAL A 399 -17.36 -16.36 2.67
C VAL A 399 -18.60 -16.39 3.57
N ARG A 400 -19.46 -17.40 3.42
CA ARG A 400 -20.56 -17.62 4.35
C ARG A 400 -20.04 -18.37 5.56
N VAL A 401 -20.35 -17.88 6.74
CA VAL A 401 -20.13 -18.59 8.00
C VAL A 401 -21.40 -19.36 8.25
N ASP A 402 -21.35 -20.68 8.13
CA ASP A 402 -22.43 -21.54 8.58
C ASP A 402 -22.49 -21.46 10.11
N ALA A 403 -23.68 -21.21 10.65
CA ALA A 403 -23.85 -21.21 12.10
C ALA A 403 -23.57 -22.61 12.65
N PRO A 404 -22.96 -22.71 13.85
CA PRO A 404 -22.68 -23.99 14.51
C PRO A 404 -23.96 -24.77 14.84
#